data_95e3252e453e23090e46d947c78d5ee4
#
_entry.id   95e3252e453e23090e46d947c78d5ee4
#
_cell.length_a   1.000
_cell.length_b   1.000
_cell.length_c   1.000
_cell.angle_alpha   90.00
_cell.angle_beta   90.00
_cell.angle_gamma   90.00
#
_symmetry.space_group_name_H-M   'P 1'
#
loop_
_entity.id
_entity.type
_entity.pdbx_description
1 polymer ?
#
loop_
_entity_poly.entity_id
_entity_poly.type
_entity_poly.pdbx_seq_one_letter_code
_entity_poly.pdbx_strand_id
1 'polypeptide(L)'
;MKKGLLIYLVLIFFGNFSFSQKHSIARQWNEVLLQSIRNDLARPNVHARNLFHISAAMYDAWAVFDKNSEPYFLNQNNHDYFIPYSKTNFIGSIDQNREEAISYAAYRLLIHRYEISPGFRKSKKVIDSLFEKLGYDKEFKSIDYKKGNAAALGNYIAKHIISHTWNDGANEKYFYTNLFYQPKNDPLILKNPGIKGLNDPNRWQPLAFEKFIDQSGNELAGSVPEFLGPEWGSVKPFSINQKNLKIKTREGYDYPIYFDPGAPPQFLNSEKNINNQYVWNH
;
A
#
# COMPACT_ATOMS: atom_id res chain seq x y z
N MET A 1 -19.69 40.80 -43.23
CA MET A 1 -19.39 40.84 -41.78
C MET A 1 -20.41 40.10 -40.88
N LYS A 2 -21.72 40.15 -41.13
CA LYS A 2 -22.74 39.51 -40.27
C LYS A 2 -22.75 37.97 -40.27
N LYS A 3 -22.37 37.30 -41.39
CA LYS A 3 -22.31 35.82 -41.50
C LYS A 3 -21.11 35.19 -40.74
N GLY A 4 -19.97 35.90 -40.68
CA GLY A 4 -18.79 35.42 -39.93
C GLY A 4 -18.99 35.47 -38.44
N LEU A 5 -19.70 36.47 -37.92
CA LEU A 5 -20.01 36.63 -36.49
C LEU A 5 -20.96 35.54 -35.99
N LEU A 6 -21.91 35.08 -36.82
CA LEU A 6 -22.84 34.01 -36.45
C LEU A 6 -22.13 32.65 -36.35
N ILE A 7 -21.16 32.34 -37.24
CA ILE A 7 -20.37 31.14 -37.19
C ILE A 7 -19.47 31.12 -35.96
N TYR A 8 -18.89 32.26 -35.59
CA TYR A 8 -18.06 32.35 -34.36
C TYR A 8 -18.92 32.17 -33.09
N LEU A 9 -20.12 32.69 -33.04
CA LEU A 9 -21.05 32.48 -31.92
C LEU A 9 -21.48 31.00 -31.79
N VAL A 10 -21.74 30.31 -32.90
CA VAL A 10 -22.10 28.90 -32.92
C VAL A 10 -20.90 28.05 -32.45
N LEU A 11 -19.66 28.33 -32.88
CA LEU A 11 -18.46 27.63 -32.41
C LEU A 11 -18.19 27.83 -30.92
N ILE A 12 -18.45 28.99 -30.35
CA ILE A 12 -18.34 29.25 -28.92
C ILE A 12 -19.38 28.46 -28.13
N PHE A 13 -20.59 28.26 -28.65
CA PHE A 13 -21.64 27.47 -27.98
C PHE A 13 -21.34 25.96 -27.99
N PHE A 14 -20.68 25.43 -29.03
CA PHE A 14 -20.28 24.01 -29.07
C PHE A 14 -18.99 23.71 -28.32
N GLY A 15 -18.18 24.71 -28.00
CA GLY A 15 -16.89 24.53 -27.30
C GLY A 15 -17.00 24.29 -25.80
N ASN A 16 -18.19 24.41 -25.18
CA ASN A 16 -18.35 24.32 -23.72
C ASN A 16 -19.04 23.04 -23.20
N PHE A 17 -19.24 22.02 -24.03
CA PHE A 17 -19.61 20.70 -23.52
C PHE A 17 -18.39 19.96 -23.01
N SER A 18 -17.75 20.46 -21.97
CA SER A 18 -16.87 19.64 -21.15
C SER A 18 -17.74 18.62 -20.44
N PHE A 19 -17.89 17.43 -21.00
CA PHE A 19 -18.41 16.30 -20.27
C PHE A 19 -17.43 16.01 -19.13
N SER A 20 -17.74 16.50 -17.93
CA SER A 20 -17.05 16.06 -16.72
C SER A 20 -17.24 14.54 -16.62
N GLN A 21 -16.21 13.79 -16.94
CA GLN A 21 -16.26 12.35 -16.84
C GLN A 21 -16.49 11.97 -15.37
N LYS A 22 -17.67 11.41 -15.08
CA LYS A 22 -17.97 10.90 -13.74
C LYS A 22 -16.96 9.79 -13.42
N HIS A 23 -16.12 10.05 -12.45
CA HIS A 23 -15.13 9.04 -12.01
C HIS A 23 -15.83 7.82 -11.42
N SER A 24 -15.35 6.63 -11.74
CA SER A 24 -15.83 5.40 -11.10
C SER A 24 -15.63 5.46 -9.59
N ILE A 25 -16.44 4.72 -8.85
CA ILE A 25 -16.34 4.64 -7.39
C ILE A 25 -14.95 4.14 -6.95
N ALA A 26 -14.39 3.15 -7.64
CA ALA A 26 -13.05 2.64 -7.36
C ALA A 26 -11.96 3.72 -7.54
N ARG A 27 -12.07 4.58 -8.58
CA ARG A 27 -11.15 5.70 -8.76
C ARG A 27 -11.26 6.72 -7.63
N GLN A 28 -12.47 7.02 -7.17
CA GLN A 28 -12.67 7.94 -6.05
C GLN A 28 -12.00 7.41 -4.78
N TRP A 29 -12.16 6.11 -4.47
CA TRP A 29 -11.50 5.48 -3.32
C TRP A 29 -9.99 5.38 -3.48
N ASN A 30 -9.48 5.15 -4.69
CA ASN A 30 -8.04 5.19 -4.96
C ASN A 30 -7.45 6.58 -4.71
N GLU A 31 -8.15 7.66 -5.04
CA GLU A 31 -7.66 9.01 -4.72
C GLU A 31 -7.61 9.26 -3.20
N VAL A 32 -8.61 8.78 -2.46
CA VAL A 32 -8.59 8.82 -0.98
C VAL A 32 -7.44 7.98 -0.42
N LEU A 33 -7.15 6.82 -0.99
CA LEU A 33 -6.00 5.98 -0.62
C LEU A 33 -4.68 6.72 -0.86
N LEU A 34 -4.50 7.32 -2.03
CA LEU A 34 -3.30 8.11 -2.35
C LEU A 34 -3.13 9.30 -1.40
N GLN A 35 -4.24 9.97 -1.04
CA GLN A 35 -4.21 11.04 -0.05
C GLN A 35 -3.81 10.52 1.35
N SER A 36 -4.27 9.33 1.71
CA SER A 36 -3.89 8.68 2.98
C SER A 36 -2.40 8.30 3.01
N ILE A 37 -1.85 7.83 1.88
CA ILE A 37 -0.41 7.58 1.71
C ILE A 37 0.40 8.88 1.89
N ARG A 38 -0.05 10.00 1.29
CA ARG A 38 0.63 11.31 1.44
C ARG A 38 0.65 11.82 2.88
N ASN A 39 -0.28 11.37 3.71
CA ASN A 39 -0.37 11.74 5.13
C ASN A 39 0.32 10.74 6.07
N ASP A 40 0.89 9.65 5.53
CA ASP A 40 1.57 8.61 6.34
C ASP A 40 3.09 8.80 6.32
N LEU A 41 3.80 7.95 7.06
CA LEU A 41 5.26 7.83 6.97
C LEU A 41 5.68 7.33 5.58
N ALA A 42 6.84 7.76 5.10
CA ALA A 42 7.37 7.32 3.80
C ALA A 42 7.90 5.87 3.87
N ARG A 43 7.00 4.91 3.83
CA ARG A 43 7.29 3.47 3.88
C ARG A 43 6.77 2.77 2.62
N PRO A 44 7.52 2.79 1.50
CA PRO A 44 7.08 2.30 0.19
C PRO A 44 6.58 0.85 0.19
N ASN A 45 7.23 -0.04 0.93
CA ASN A 45 6.84 -1.44 1.10
C ASN A 45 5.47 -1.58 1.78
N VAL A 46 5.21 -0.83 2.85
CA VAL A 46 3.90 -0.79 3.53
C VAL A 46 2.83 -0.24 2.59
N HIS A 47 3.15 0.84 1.86
CA HIS A 47 2.21 1.41 0.90
C HIS A 47 1.88 0.46 -0.25
N ALA A 48 2.87 -0.26 -0.78
CA ALA A 48 2.64 -1.27 -1.82
C ALA A 48 1.68 -2.37 -1.34
N ARG A 49 1.88 -2.87 -0.12
CA ARG A 49 0.98 -3.85 0.51
C ARG A 49 -0.44 -3.29 0.70
N ASN A 50 -0.57 -2.07 1.18
CA ASN A 50 -1.88 -1.45 1.40
C ASN A 50 -2.61 -1.16 0.08
N LEU A 51 -1.90 -0.69 -0.94
CA LEU A 51 -2.41 -0.51 -2.30
C LEU A 51 -2.96 -1.82 -2.85
N PHE A 52 -2.22 -2.92 -2.71
CA PHE A 52 -2.66 -4.23 -3.17
C PHE A 52 -3.92 -4.69 -2.44
N HIS A 53 -3.93 -4.69 -1.10
CA HIS A 53 -5.06 -5.22 -0.32
C HIS A 53 -6.35 -4.42 -0.57
N ILE A 54 -6.27 -3.09 -0.64
CA ILE A 54 -7.44 -2.24 -0.86
C ILE A 54 -7.95 -2.41 -2.30
N SER A 55 -7.05 -2.46 -3.28
CA SER A 55 -7.43 -2.68 -4.69
C SER A 55 -8.05 -4.05 -4.91
N ALA A 56 -7.50 -5.11 -4.32
CA ALA A 56 -8.04 -6.46 -4.41
C ALA A 56 -9.40 -6.57 -3.71
N ALA A 57 -9.59 -5.90 -2.56
CA ALA A 57 -10.87 -5.84 -1.89
C ALA A 57 -11.95 -5.16 -2.73
N MET A 58 -11.62 -4.05 -3.39
CA MET A 58 -12.54 -3.36 -4.30
C MET A 58 -12.84 -4.22 -5.54
N TYR A 59 -11.83 -4.95 -6.04
CA TYR A 59 -12.00 -5.86 -7.15
C TYR A 59 -12.93 -7.02 -6.77
N ASP A 60 -12.73 -7.66 -5.63
CA ASP A 60 -13.59 -8.74 -5.14
C ASP A 60 -15.04 -8.27 -4.95
N ALA A 61 -15.21 -7.08 -4.35
CA ALA A 61 -16.52 -6.47 -4.18
C ALA A 61 -17.23 -6.19 -5.51
N TRP A 62 -16.49 -5.88 -6.55
CA TRP A 62 -17.02 -5.70 -7.91
C TRP A 62 -17.26 -7.04 -8.60
N ALA A 63 -16.32 -7.99 -8.52
CA ALA A 63 -16.34 -9.26 -9.24
C ALA A 63 -17.51 -10.17 -8.83
N VAL A 64 -17.97 -10.08 -7.56
CA VAL A 64 -19.16 -10.79 -7.08
C VAL A 64 -20.40 -10.51 -7.95
N PHE A 65 -20.50 -9.33 -8.52
CA PHE A 65 -21.61 -8.91 -9.37
C PHE A 65 -21.34 -9.04 -10.87
N ASP A 66 -20.19 -9.59 -11.25
CA ASP A 66 -19.85 -9.86 -12.64
C ASP A 66 -19.88 -11.37 -12.94
N LYS A 67 -20.53 -11.75 -14.05
CA LYS A 67 -20.67 -13.17 -14.43
C LYS A 67 -19.41 -13.75 -15.07
N ASN A 68 -18.53 -12.89 -15.57
CA ASN A 68 -17.33 -13.28 -16.35
C ASN A 68 -16.03 -13.11 -15.54
N SER A 69 -16.14 -12.64 -14.30
CA SER A 69 -14.97 -12.35 -13.45
C SER A 69 -14.99 -13.24 -12.22
N GLU A 70 -13.80 -13.70 -11.84
CA GLU A 70 -13.59 -14.43 -10.60
C GLU A 70 -12.95 -13.51 -9.56
N PRO A 71 -13.44 -13.50 -8.31
CA PRO A 71 -12.80 -12.77 -7.22
C PRO A 71 -11.36 -13.24 -7.00
N TYR A 72 -10.53 -12.39 -6.45
CA TYR A 72 -9.14 -12.72 -6.14
C TYR A 72 -8.99 -13.49 -4.81
N PHE A 73 -9.70 -13.06 -3.77
CA PHE A 73 -9.64 -13.70 -2.44
C PHE A 73 -10.83 -14.62 -2.16
N LEU A 74 -12.03 -14.25 -2.61
CA LEU A 74 -13.24 -14.99 -2.29
C LEU A 74 -13.26 -16.36 -2.99
N ASN A 75 -13.33 -17.44 -2.21
CA ASN A 75 -13.28 -18.85 -2.67
C ASN A 75 -11.99 -19.22 -3.44
N GLN A 76 -10.93 -18.43 -3.29
CA GLN A 76 -9.63 -18.71 -3.91
C GLN A 76 -8.60 -19.08 -2.85
N ASN A 77 -7.75 -20.05 -3.16
CA ASN A 77 -6.60 -20.41 -2.32
C ASN A 77 -5.38 -19.59 -2.74
N ASN A 78 -5.25 -18.39 -2.18
CA ASN A 78 -4.12 -17.50 -2.45
C ASN A 78 -3.19 -17.46 -1.24
N HIS A 79 -2.05 -18.11 -1.33
CA HIS A 79 -0.99 -18.06 -0.29
C HIS A 79 -1.51 -18.32 1.14
N ASP A 80 -2.28 -19.41 1.33
CA ASP A 80 -2.95 -19.80 2.58
C ASP A 80 -4.12 -18.86 3.00
N TYR A 81 -4.50 -17.91 2.15
CA TYR A 81 -5.72 -17.14 2.34
C TYR A 81 -6.89 -17.83 1.65
N PHE A 82 -7.88 -18.16 2.43
CA PHE A 82 -9.16 -18.64 1.90
C PHE A 82 -10.28 -17.88 2.60
N ILE A 83 -11.01 -17.08 1.83
CA ILE A 83 -12.19 -16.38 2.32
C ILE A 83 -13.43 -17.08 1.75
N PRO A 84 -14.19 -17.84 2.56
CA PRO A 84 -15.35 -18.53 2.07
C PRO A 84 -16.43 -17.55 1.60
N TYR A 85 -16.99 -17.79 0.42
CA TYR A 85 -18.08 -17.01 -0.13
C TYR A 85 -19.17 -17.91 -0.69
N SER A 86 -20.42 -17.61 -0.35
CA SER A 86 -21.61 -18.30 -0.90
C SER A 86 -22.37 -17.33 -1.78
N LYS A 87 -22.63 -17.74 -3.02
CA LYS A 87 -23.43 -16.92 -3.95
C LYS A 87 -24.78 -16.59 -3.32
N THR A 88 -25.17 -15.35 -3.42
CA THR A 88 -26.42 -14.83 -2.86
C THR A 88 -27.10 -13.88 -3.83
N ASN A 89 -28.41 -13.68 -3.67
CA ASN A 89 -29.15 -12.68 -4.43
C ASN A 89 -29.14 -11.38 -3.64
N PHE A 90 -28.59 -10.33 -4.24
CA PHE A 90 -28.56 -9.00 -3.64
C PHE A 90 -29.82 -8.20 -3.99
N ILE A 91 -30.26 -7.36 -3.05
CA ILE A 91 -31.43 -6.50 -3.19
C ILE A 91 -31.02 -5.21 -3.92
N GLY A 92 -31.77 -4.81 -4.94
CA GLY A 92 -31.52 -3.59 -5.70
C GLY A 92 -30.80 -3.81 -7.02
N SER A 93 -30.30 -2.74 -7.63
CA SER A 93 -29.59 -2.79 -8.91
C SER A 93 -28.15 -3.28 -8.75
N ILE A 94 -27.62 -3.94 -9.78
CA ILE A 94 -26.23 -4.41 -9.80
C ILE A 94 -25.24 -3.26 -9.58
N ASP A 95 -25.45 -2.13 -10.24
CA ASP A 95 -24.53 -0.99 -10.15
C ASP A 95 -24.53 -0.37 -8.76
N GLN A 96 -25.70 -0.20 -8.14
CA GLN A 96 -25.79 0.27 -6.75
C GLN A 96 -25.11 -0.68 -5.78
N ASN A 97 -25.35 -1.99 -5.91
CA ASN A 97 -24.73 -3.00 -5.07
C ASN A 97 -23.20 -3.04 -5.23
N ARG A 98 -22.70 -2.87 -6.47
CA ARG A 98 -21.25 -2.75 -6.73
C ARG A 98 -20.65 -1.54 -6.02
N GLU A 99 -21.24 -0.36 -6.22
CA GLU A 99 -20.74 0.89 -5.63
C GLU A 99 -20.76 0.82 -4.10
N GLU A 100 -21.80 0.26 -3.51
CA GLU A 100 -21.95 0.09 -2.07
C GLU A 100 -20.93 -0.91 -1.50
N ALA A 101 -20.82 -2.11 -2.08
CA ALA A 101 -19.87 -3.13 -1.61
C ALA A 101 -18.42 -2.65 -1.72
N ILE A 102 -18.04 -2.01 -2.84
CA ILE A 102 -16.72 -1.40 -3.04
C ILE A 102 -16.45 -0.36 -1.96
N SER A 103 -17.43 0.50 -1.69
CA SER A 103 -17.26 1.61 -0.74
C SER A 103 -17.09 1.12 0.69
N TYR A 104 -17.87 0.17 1.13
CA TYR A 104 -17.73 -0.41 2.47
C TYR A 104 -16.41 -1.16 2.62
N ALA A 105 -15.98 -1.92 1.61
CA ALA A 105 -14.68 -2.62 1.64
C ALA A 105 -13.51 -1.65 1.73
N ALA A 106 -13.49 -0.63 0.87
CA ALA A 106 -12.44 0.39 0.86
C ALA A 106 -12.43 1.21 2.16
N TYR A 107 -13.58 1.67 2.62
CA TYR A 107 -13.70 2.45 3.86
C TYR A 107 -13.11 1.71 5.06
N ARG A 108 -13.52 0.43 5.29
CA ARG A 108 -13.05 -0.35 6.44
C ARG A 108 -11.55 -0.60 6.39
N LEU A 109 -11.02 -0.94 5.23
CA LEU A 109 -9.58 -1.16 5.06
C LEU A 109 -8.79 0.14 5.24
N LEU A 110 -9.23 1.25 4.67
CA LEU A 110 -8.57 2.55 4.82
C LEU A 110 -8.52 2.99 6.28
N ILE A 111 -9.64 2.91 7.01
CA ILE A 111 -9.65 3.26 8.43
C ILE A 111 -8.64 2.38 9.19
N HIS A 112 -8.71 1.07 9.03
CA HIS A 112 -7.84 0.13 9.74
C HIS A 112 -6.35 0.35 9.43
N ARG A 113 -5.99 0.48 8.12
CA ARG A 113 -4.58 0.59 7.71
C ARG A 113 -3.92 1.90 8.09
N TYR A 114 -4.69 2.97 8.21
CA TYR A 114 -4.14 4.30 8.48
C TYR A 114 -4.42 4.83 9.88
N GLU A 115 -5.16 4.10 10.74
CA GLU A 115 -5.44 4.53 12.12
C GLU A 115 -4.18 4.77 12.96
N ILE A 116 -3.08 4.08 12.64
CA ILE A 116 -1.77 4.24 13.30
C ILE A 116 -0.87 5.27 12.61
N SER A 117 -1.31 5.86 11.51
CA SER A 117 -0.55 6.86 10.76
C SER A 117 -0.46 8.19 11.51
N PRO A 118 0.70 8.90 11.48
CA PRO A 118 0.81 10.24 12.07
C PRO A 118 -0.22 11.22 11.54
N GLY A 119 -0.58 11.09 10.25
CA GLY A 119 -1.58 11.92 9.58
C GLY A 119 -3.01 11.38 9.62
N PHE A 120 -3.31 10.39 10.47
CA PHE A 120 -4.63 9.73 10.47
C PHE A 120 -5.80 10.71 10.59
N ARG A 121 -5.69 11.74 11.43
CA ARG A 121 -6.77 12.73 11.57
C ARG A 121 -7.12 13.43 10.26
N LYS A 122 -6.11 13.71 9.40
CA LYS A 122 -6.33 14.30 8.07
C LYS A 122 -6.92 13.26 7.12
N SER A 123 -6.36 12.06 7.10
CA SER A 123 -6.84 10.94 6.27
C SER A 123 -8.26 10.55 6.61
N LYS A 124 -8.57 10.38 7.90
CA LYS A 124 -9.93 10.04 8.37
C LYS A 124 -10.97 11.05 7.91
N LYS A 125 -10.65 12.34 7.95
CA LYS A 125 -11.57 13.39 7.46
C LYS A 125 -11.90 13.21 5.99
N VAL A 126 -10.94 12.87 5.15
CA VAL A 126 -11.15 12.65 3.71
C VAL A 126 -11.91 11.35 3.47
N ILE A 127 -11.57 10.29 4.19
CA ILE A 127 -12.24 8.98 4.12
C ILE A 127 -13.72 9.13 4.51
N ASP A 128 -13.99 9.73 5.66
CA ASP A 128 -15.37 9.96 6.14
C ASP A 128 -16.16 10.85 5.18
N SER A 129 -15.54 11.93 4.67
CA SER A 129 -16.20 12.86 3.76
C SER A 129 -16.68 12.21 2.47
N LEU A 130 -15.88 11.32 1.86
CA LEU A 130 -16.33 10.58 0.68
C LEU A 130 -17.46 9.62 1.02
N PHE A 131 -17.35 8.89 2.12
CA PHE A 131 -18.33 7.90 2.54
C PHE A 131 -19.70 8.54 2.84
N GLU A 132 -19.70 9.66 3.56
CA GLU A 132 -20.88 10.45 3.86
C GLU A 132 -21.50 11.10 2.60
N LYS A 133 -20.66 11.63 1.68
CA LYS A 133 -21.10 12.16 0.38
C LYS A 133 -21.82 11.11 -0.46
N LEU A 134 -21.44 9.85 -0.35
CA LEU A 134 -22.08 8.72 -1.03
C LEU A 134 -23.36 8.26 -0.33
N GLY A 135 -23.70 8.83 0.83
CA GLY A 135 -24.92 8.54 1.58
C GLY A 135 -24.85 7.24 2.39
N TYR A 136 -23.66 6.74 2.69
CA TYR A 136 -23.47 5.47 3.42
C TYR A 136 -23.34 5.70 4.94
N ASP A 137 -23.82 4.70 5.69
CA ASP A 137 -23.78 4.70 7.15
C ASP A 137 -22.49 4.01 7.67
N LYS A 138 -21.59 4.81 8.24
CA LYS A 138 -20.33 4.31 8.82
C LYS A 138 -20.53 3.44 10.07
N GLU A 139 -21.66 3.53 10.74
CA GLU A 139 -21.99 2.71 11.90
C GLU A 139 -22.54 1.33 11.52
N PHE A 140 -22.95 1.14 10.26
CA PHE A 140 -23.38 -0.17 9.77
C PHE A 140 -22.18 -1.12 9.64
N LYS A 141 -22.02 -2.05 10.59
CA LYS A 141 -20.88 -2.98 10.71
C LYS A 141 -21.22 -4.46 10.44
N SER A 142 -22.47 -4.77 10.07
CA SER A 142 -22.88 -6.14 9.78
C SER A 142 -22.02 -6.74 8.65
N ILE A 143 -21.70 -8.03 8.79
CA ILE A 143 -21.01 -8.83 7.77
C ILE A 143 -21.93 -9.93 7.19
N ASP A 144 -23.20 -9.91 7.56
CA ASP A 144 -24.19 -10.90 7.11
C ASP A 144 -24.73 -10.55 5.72
N TYR A 145 -23.89 -10.75 4.71
CA TYR A 145 -24.22 -10.47 3.32
C TYR A 145 -25.21 -11.47 2.74
N LYS A 146 -25.39 -12.66 3.38
CA LYS A 146 -26.30 -13.72 2.91
C LYS A 146 -27.77 -13.28 2.88
N LYS A 147 -28.09 -12.20 3.57
CA LYS A 147 -29.40 -11.53 3.51
C LYS A 147 -29.57 -10.61 2.29
N GLY A 148 -28.62 -10.61 1.35
CA GLY A 148 -28.70 -9.80 0.14
C GLY A 148 -28.28 -8.35 0.32
N ASN A 149 -27.44 -8.04 1.31
CA ASN A 149 -27.00 -6.69 1.62
C ASN A 149 -25.56 -6.46 1.12
N ALA A 150 -25.36 -5.49 0.23
CA ALA A 150 -24.08 -5.20 -0.41
C ALA A 150 -23.09 -4.50 0.54
N ALA A 151 -23.56 -3.65 1.45
CA ALA A 151 -22.74 -3.06 2.50
C ALA A 151 -22.14 -4.13 3.41
N ALA A 152 -22.94 -5.14 3.79
CA ALA A 152 -22.47 -6.27 4.58
C ALA A 152 -21.43 -7.11 3.83
N LEU A 153 -21.52 -7.24 2.49
CA LEU A 153 -20.50 -7.88 1.68
C LEU A 153 -19.18 -7.11 1.74
N GLY A 154 -19.22 -5.81 1.57
CA GLY A 154 -18.02 -4.96 1.68
C GLY A 154 -17.35 -5.08 3.06
N ASN A 155 -18.13 -5.02 4.14
CA ASN A 155 -17.65 -5.24 5.49
C ASN A 155 -17.06 -6.65 5.68
N TYR A 156 -17.69 -7.68 5.10
CA TYR A 156 -17.22 -9.06 5.14
C TYR A 156 -15.85 -9.21 4.49
N ILE A 157 -15.68 -8.71 3.26
CA ILE A 157 -14.42 -8.75 2.52
C ILE A 157 -13.31 -8.05 3.34
N ALA A 158 -13.55 -6.83 3.78
CA ALA A 158 -12.57 -6.08 4.56
C ALA A 158 -12.16 -6.79 5.85
N LYS A 159 -13.13 -7.29 6.63
CA LYS A 159 -12.87 -8.03 7.87
C LYS A 159 -11.96 -9.24 7.64
N HIS A 160 -12.24 -10.02 6.61
CA HIS A 160 -11.43 -11.21 6.32
C HIS A 160 -10.04 -10.87 5.82
N ILE A 161 -9.88 -9.87 4.95
CA ILE A 161 -8.57 -9.41 4.51
C ILE A 161 -7.75 -8.91 5.71
N ILE A 162 -8.32 -8.08 6.57
CA ILE A 162 -7.64 -7.60 7.80
C ILE A 162 -7.20 -8.78 8.66
N SER A 163 -8.11 -9.73 8.94
CA SER A 163 -7.81 -10.89 9.78
C SER A 163 -6.69 -11.76 9.21
N HIS A 164 -6.73 -12.06 7.91
CA HIS A 164 -5.71 -12.89 7.25
C HIS A 164 -4.35 -12.20 7.15
N THR A 165 -4.35 -10.88 6.95
CA THR A 165 -3.12 -10.12 6.76
C THR A 165 -2.52 -9.57 8.05
N TRP A 166 -3.19 -9.74 9.18
CA TRP A 166 -2.68 -9.31 10.49
C TRP A 166 -1.33 -9.96 10.86
N ASN A 167 -1.10 -11.19 10.39
CA ASN A 167 0.11 -11.97 10.63
C ASN A 167 0.79 -12.41 9.31
N ASP A 168 0.73 -11.61 8.27
CA ASP A 168 1.30 -11.93 6.95
C ASP A 168 2.82 -11.70 6.84
N GLY A 169 3.48 -11.35 7.93
CA GLY A 169 4.92 -11.05 7.98
C GLY A 169 5.26 -9.56 7.90
N ALA A 170 4.27 -8.68 7.68
CA ALA A 170 4.51 -7.23 7.59
C ALA A 170 4.73 -6.55 8.95
N ASN A 171 4.60 -7.25 10.06
CA ASN A 171 4.67 -6.71 11.42
C ASN A 171 3.63 -5.62 11.72
N GLU A 172 2.46 -5.68 11.08
CA GLU A 172 1.42 -4.66 11.25
C GLU A 172 1.00 -4.47 12.71
N LYS A 173 0.87 -5.56 13.47
CA LYS A 173 0.57 -5.53 14.91
C LYS A 173 1.64 -4.82 15.76
N TYR A 174 2.83 -4.62 15.21
CA TYR A 174 3.95 -3.90 15.81
C TYR A 174 4.27 -2.61 15.05
N PHE A 175 3.26 -2.00 14.42
CA PHE A 175 3.40 -0.74 13.69
C PHE A 175 4.40 -0.78 12.54
N TYR A 176 4.62 -1.97 11.94
CA TYR A 176 5.58 -2.23 10.86
C TYR A 176 7.04 -2.00 11.25
N THR A 177 7.36 -2.05 12.54
CA THR A 177 8.74 -1.90 13.03
C THR A 177 9.59 -3.13 12.68
N ASN A 178 10.90 -2.92 12.56
CA ASN A 178 11.86 -4.02 12.50
C ASN A 178 11.96 -4.66 13.89
N LEU A 179 11.84 -5.99 13.97
CA LEU A 179 11.83 -6.71 15.25
C LEU A 179 13.21 -7.20 15.68
N PHE A 180 14.08 -7.50 14.74
CA PHE A 180 15.40 -8.08 15.00
C PHE A 180 16.54 -7.43 14.22
N TYR A 181 16.27 -6.76 13.10
CA TYR A 181 17.32 -6.11 12.32
C TYR A 181 17.95 -4.94 13.06
N GLN A 182 19.29 -4.94 13.12
CA GLN A 182 20.09 -3.84 13.65
C GLN A 182 21.18 -3.46 12.62
N PRO A 183 21.41 -2.16 12.36
CA PRO A 183 22.52 -1.73 11.51
C PRO A 183 23.86 -2.07 12.15
N LYS A 184 24.86 -2.45 11.33
CA LYS A 184 26.24 -2.73 11.78
C LYS A 184 27.09 -1.49 11.90
N ASN A 185 26.75 -0.48 11.13
CA ASN A 185 27.48 0.79 11.09
C ASN A 185 26.78 1.85 11.93
N ASP A 186 27.58 2.70 12.57
CA ASP A 186 27.07 3.89 13.23
C ASP A 186 26.53 4.88 12.19
N PRO A 187 25.59 5.75 12.57
CA PRO A 187 25.07 6.74 11.65
C PRO A 187 26.11 7.71 11.10
N LEU A 188 26.10 7.92 9.79
CA LEU A 188 26.89 8.94 9.14
C LEU A 188 26.30 10.32 9.43
N ILE A 189 27.09 11.15 10.12
CA ILE A 189 26.74 12.55 10.40
C ILE A 189 27.28 13.40 9.25
N LEU A 190 26.40 13.98 8.43
CA LEU A 190 26.75 14.67 7.20
C LEU A 190 27.68 15.87 7.39
N LYS A 191 27.67 16.53 8.57
CA LYS A 191 28.59 17.61 8.91
C LYS A 191 30.03 17.16 9.18
N ASN A 192 30.21 15.86 9.43
CA ASN A 192 31.51 15.27 9.71
C ASN A 192 31.88 14.32 8.56
N PRO A 193 32.40 14.84 7.45
CA PRO A 193 32.75 13.99 6.31
C PRO A 193 33.85 12.99 6.70
N GLY A 194 33.80 11.84 6.12
CA GLY A 194 34.76 10.76 6.35
C GLY A 194 34.08 9.43 6.71
N ILE A 195 34.89 8.44 6.97
CA ILE A 195 34.44 7.05 7.23
C ILE A 195 34.26 6.75 8.74
N LYS A 196 34.14 7.79 9.57
CA LYS A 196 33.86 7.57 11.00
C LYS A 196 32.56 6.81 11.21
N GLY A 197 32.58 5.80 12.07
CA GLY A 197 31.42 4.95 12.33
C GLY A 197 31.13 3.90 11.25
N LEU A 198 31.97 3.79 10.22
CA LEU A 198 31.88 2.73 9.21
C LEU A 198 32.64 1.50 9.72
N ASN A 199 31.93 0.66 10.47
CA ASN A 199 32.50 -0.57 11.07
C ASN A 199 32.64 -1.71 10.04
N ASP A 200 31.69 -1.78 9.09
CA ASP A 200 31.70 -2.73 7.99
C ASP A 200 31.30 -2.05 6.67
N PRO A 201 32.26 -1.83 5.74
CA PRO A 201 31.98 -1.17 4.46
C PRO A 201 31.11 -2.00 3.51
N ASN A 202 30.86 -3.28 3.81
CA ASN A 202 29.96 -4.16 3.06
C ASN A 202 28.52 -4.11 3.59
N ARG A 203 28.25 -3.24 4.54
CA ARG A 203 26.93 -3.09 5.18
C ARG A 203 26.40 -1.68 5.03
N TRP A 204 25.09 -1.60 5.02
CA TRP A 204 24.37 -0.33 5.01
C TRP A 204 24.78 0.55 6.21
N GLN A 205 25.02 1.84 5.93
CA GLN A 205 25.26 2.85 6.95
C GLN A 205 24.07 3.79 7.03
N PRO A 206 23.44 3.96 8.21
CA PRO A 206 22.37 4.93 8.39
C PRO A 206 22.84 6.35 8.14
N LEU A 207 21.94 7.25 7.72
CA LEU A 207 22.19 8.68 7.66
C LEU A 207 21.59 9.37 8.87
N ALA A 208 22.37 10.21 9.55
CA ALA A 208 21.86 11.11 10.56
C ALA A 208 21.51 12.46 9.93
N PHE A 209 20.25 12.85 10.00
CA PHE A 209 19.77 14.17 9.56
C PHE A 209 19.76 15.15 10.73
N GLU A 210 19.92 16.43 10.46
CA GLU A 210 19.70 17.47 11.48
C GLU A 210 18.24 17.55 11.89
N LYS A 211 17.35 17.36 10.91
CA LYS A 211 15.91 17.29 11.09
C LYS A 211 15.36 16.19 10.20
N PHE A 212 14.54 15.35 10.77
CA PHE A 212 13.82 14.35 10.01
C PHE A 212 12.42 14.88 9.73
N ILE A 213 12.13 15.19 8.48
CA ILE A 213 10.86 15.75 8.03
C ILE A 213 10.09 14.66 7.28
N ASP A 214 8.83 14.44 7.66
CA ASP A 214 7.96 13.51 6.95
C ASP A 214 7.49 14.07 5.60
N GLN A 215 6.84 13.24 4.80
CA GLN A 215 6.34 13.65 3.48
C GLN A 215 5.18 14.68 3.53
N SER A 216 4.64 14.96 4.71
CA SER A 216 3.64 16.00 4.97
C SER A 216 4.26 17.30 5.49
N GLY A 217 5.59 17.36 5.63
CA GLY A 217 6.32 18.52 6.13
C GLY A 217 6.39 18.64 7.65
N ASN A 218 6.01 17.59 8.41
CA ASN A 218 6.11 17.60 9.86
C ASN A 218 7.48 17.10 10.31
N GLU A 219 8.04 17.73 11.33
CA GLU A 219 9.27 17.27 11.98
C GLU A 219 8.95 16.04 12.85
N LEU A 220 9.65 14.94 12.60
CA LEU A 220 9.54 13.70 13.37
C LEU A 220 10.62 13.65 14.46
N ALA A 221 10.32 12.93 15.54
CA ALA A 221 11.29 12.63 16.57
C ALA A 221 12.41 11.74 16.02
N GLY A 222 13.66 12.04 16.45
CA GLY A 222 14.83 11.31 15.98
C GLY A 222 15.44 11.92 14.71
N SER A 223 16.70 11.61 14.49
CA SER A 223 17.47 12.11 13.35
C SER A 223 17.94 11.02 12.40
N VAL A 224 17.76 9.76 12.77
CA VAL A 224 18.23 8.60 12.01
C VAL A 224 17.04 7.74 11.59
N PRO A 225 16.65 7.77 10.30
CA PRO A 225 15.59 6.90 9.81
C PRO A 225 16.01 5.42 9.86
N GLU A 226 15.06 4.56 10.16
CA GLU A 226 15.27 3.12 10.14
C GLU A 226 15.50 2.59 8.71
N PHE A 227 16.20 1.46 8.59
CA PHE A 227 16.26 0.72 7.33
C PHE A 227 14.87 0.21 6.94
N LEU A 228 14.47 0.50 5.71
CA LEU A 228 13.12 0.18 5.26
C LEU A 228 12.98 -1.30 4.88
N GLY A 229 12.22 -2.03 5.70
CA GLY A 229 11.78 -3.38 5.42
C GLY A 229 12.87 -4.44 5.30
N PRO A 230 13.91 -4.47 6.15
CA PRO A 230 14.94 -5.52 6.09
C PRO A 230 14.36 -6.92 6.33
N GLU A 231 13.24 -7.01 7.02
CA GLU A 231 12.53 -8.25 7.35
C GLU A 231 11.37 -8.55 6.37
N TRP A 232 11.21 -7.74 5.30
CA TRP A 232 10.07 -7.80 4.41
C TRP A 232 9.99 -9.06 3.55
N GLY A 233 11.06 -9.84 3.47
CA GLY A 233 11.06 -11.18 2.88
C GLY A 233 10.05 -12.14 3.51
N SER A 234 9.64 -11.89 4.75
CA SER A 234 8.61 -12.65 5.46
C SER A 234 7.18 -12.33 5.01
N VAL A 235 6.97 -11.23 4.30
CA VAL A 235 5.64 -10.81 3.84
C VAL A 235 5.16 -11.73 2.73
N LYS A 236 3.95 -12.23 2.87
CA LYS A 236 3.34 -13.08 1.84
C LYS A 236 3.15 -12.30 0.53
N PRO A 237 3.80 -12.71 -0.56
CA PRO A 237 3.68 -12.03 -1.85
C PRO A 237 2.34 -12.35 -2.52
N PHE A 238 1.87 -11.48 -3.38
CA PHE A 238 0.63 -11.69 -4.13
C PHE A 238 0.84 -12.28 -5.55
N SER A 239 2.05 -12.14 -6.13
CA SER A 239 2.33 -12.56 -7.50
C SER A 239 3.45 -13.58 -7.63
N ILE A 240 4.26 -13.78 -6.58
CA ILE A 240 5.39 -14.70 -6.59
C ILE A 240 4.97 -16.03 -5.97
N ASN A 241 5.29 -17.13 -6.64
CA ASN A 241 4.95 -18.46 -6.14
C ASN A 241 5.83 -18.81 -4.93
N GLN A 242 5.23 -19.32 -3.86
CA GLN A 242 5.93 -19.78 -2.66
C GLN A 242 6.98 -20.89 -2.94
N LYS A 243 6.83 -21.66 -4.01
CA LYS A 243 7.85 -22.64 -4.44
C LYS A 243 9.22 -22.01 -4.72
N ASN A 244 9.26 -20.71 -4.98
CA ASN A 244 10.49 -19.95 -5.20
C ASN A 244 11.13 -19.47 -3.89
N LEU A 245 10.45 -19.64 -2.76
CA LEU A 245 10.96 -19.24 -1.46
C LEU A 245 12.16 -20.10 -1.06
N LYS A 246 13.24 -19.44 -0.70
CA LYS A 246 14.45 -20.04 -0.12
C LYS A 246 14.72 -19.37 1.23
N ILE A 247 15.37 -20.09 2.11
CA ILE A 247 15.84 -19.53 3.37
C ILE A 247 17.35 -19.34 3.28
N LYS A 248 17.81 -18.16 3.62
CA LYS A 248 19.23 -17.82 3.74
C LYS A 248 19.52 -17.40 5.17
N THR A 249 20.41 -18.14 5.84
CA THR A 249 20.83 -17.80 7.21
C THR A 249 22.00 -16.84 7.17
N ARG A 250 21.95 -15.77 7.95
CA ARG A 250 23.01 -14.78 8.06
C ARG A 250 23.02 -14.22 9.48
N GLU A 251 24.18 -14.27 10.13
CA GLU A 251 24.37 -13.76 11.49
C GLU A 251 23.37 -14.32 12.53
N GLY A 252 22.97 -15.58 12.37
CA GLY A 252 22.03 -16.26 13.26
C GLY A 252 20.55 -15.99 12.95
N TYR A 253 20.24 -15.24 11.89
CA TYR A 253 18.86 -15.00 11.45
C TYR A 253 18.56 -15.66 10.12
N ASP A 254 17.36 -16.18 9.98
CA ASP A 254 16.84 -16.76 8.75
C ASP A 254 16.09 -15.71 7.96
N TYR A 255 16.54 -15.49 6.71
CA TYR A 255 15.91 -14.53 5.79
C TYR A 255 15.17 -15.28 4.68
N PRO A 256 13.84 -15.17 4.60
CA PRO A 256 13.07 -15.63 3.46
C PRO A 256 13.43 -14.79 2.22
N ILE A 257 13.81 -15.46 1.13
CA ILE A 257 14.15 -14.81 -0.14
C ILE A 257 13.47 -15.54 -1.30
N TYR A 258 12.93 -14.78 -2.25
CA TYR A 258 12.32 -15.32 -3.47
C TYR A 258 13.26 -15.28 -4.68
N PHE A 259 14.13 -14.30 -4.69
CA PHE A 259 15.17 -14.14 -5.69
C PHE A 259 16.48 -13.73 -5.00
N ASP A 260 17.57 -14.42 -5.34
CA ASP A 260 18.91 -14.11 -4.83
C ASP A 260 19.76 -13.58 -5.98
N PRO A 261 20.02 -12.28 -6.06
CA PRO A 261 20.90 -11.71 -7.08
C PRO A 261 22.39 -12.04 -6.82
N GLY A 262 22.69 -12.77 -5.75
CA GLY A 262 24.04 -12.97 -5.25
C GLY A 262 24.49 -11.90 -4.27
N ALA A 263 25.70 -12.08 -3.74
CA ALA A 263 26.30 -11.07 -2.88
C ALA A 263 26.69 -9.83 -3.70
N PRO A 264 26.53 -8.61 -3.15
CA PRO A 264 27.08 -7.42 -3.78
C PRO A 264 28.62 -7.54 -3.86
N PRO A 265 29.27 -6.78 -4.77
CA PRO A 265 30.72 -6.70 -4.79
C PRO A 265 31.26 -6.33 -3.41
N GLN A 266 32.27 -7.05 -2.97
CA GLN A 266 32.88 -6.79 -1.66
C GLN A 266 33.82 -5.60 -1.74
N PHE A 267 33.79 -4.74 -0.73
CA PHE A 267 34.85 -3.76 -0.53
C PHE A 267 36.14 -4.51 -0.18
N LEU A 268 37.13 -4.41 -1.04
CA LEU A 268 38.47 -4.98 -0.83
C LEU A 268 39.40 -3.82 -0.53
N ASN A 269 40.19 -3.94 0.54
CA ASN A 269 41.08 -2.86 1.00
C ASN A 269 42.02 -2.40 -0.12
N SER A 270 42.08 -1.13 -0.35
CA SER A 270 42.51 -0.44 -1.57
C SER A 270 43.97 -0.65 -2.00
N GLU A 271 44.82 -1.19 -1.16
CA GLU A 271 46.25 -1.30 -1.49
C GLU A 271 46.63 -2.45 -2.44
N LYS A 272 45.68 -3.35 -2.74
CA LYS A 272 46.02 -4.58 -3.50
C LYS A 272 45.32 -4.76 -4.84
N ASN A 273 44.34 -3.94 -5.26
CA ASN A 273 43.59 -4.23 -6.49
C ASN A 273 43.04 -3.02 -7.23
N ILE A 274 43.83 -2.46 -8.13
CA ILE A 274 43.38 -1.52 -9.18
C ILE A 274 42.30 -2.17 -10.11
N ASN A 275 42.21 -3.50 -10.13
CA ASN A 275 41.23 -4.28 -10.90
C ASN A 275 40.08 -4.82 -10.05
N ASN A 276 39.83 -4.23 -8.91
CA ASN A 276 38.81 -4.64 -7.96
C ASN A 276 37.42 -4.23 -8.48
N GLN A 277 36.42 -5.09 -8.29
CA GLN A 277 35.00 -4.79 -8.61
C GLN A 277 34.51 -3.49 -7.96
N TYR A 278 35.02 -3.12 -6.80
CA TYR A 278 34.73 -1.86 -6.15
C TYR A 278 35.09 -0.63 -7.00
N VAL A 279 36.23 -0.66 -7.67
CA VAL A 279 36.67 0.44 -8.57
C VAL A 279 35.77 0.57 -9.81
N TRP A 280 35.17 -0.55 -10.27
CA TRP A 280 34.31 -0.57 -11.43
C TRP A 280 32.84 -0.23 -11.14
N ASN A 281 32.43 -0.26 -9.88
CA ASN A 281 31.07 0.00 -9.43
C ASN A 281 30.87 1.41 -8.85
N HIS A 282 31.89 2.22 -8.84
CA HIS A 282 31.90 3.63 -8.48
C HIS A 282 32.38 4.48 -9.67
#